data_6199445f9ccdb059854ea0d304574c17
#
_entry.id   6199445f9ccdb059854ea0d304574c17
#
_cell.length_a   1.000
_cell.length_b   1.000
_cell.length_c   1.000
_cell.angle_alpha   90.00
_cell.angle_beta   90.00
_cell.angle_gamma   90.00
#
_symmetry.space_group_name_H-M   'P 1'
#
loop_
_entity.id
_entity.type
_entity.pdbx_description
1 polymer ?
#
loop_
_entity_poly.entity_id
_entity_poly.type
_entity_poly.pdbx_seq_one_letter_code
_entity_poly.pdbx_strand_id
1 'polypeptide(L)'
;MLVSWARDDWAEKPFLTDERGTELRLMKNENLLFTWAGLQELLRPEVSELVCITDEPGDWRVETPAGRPFLTLRIQKHHVGLYLLPMYYHPEVRPAALNRYLSGKSTFRFKAHHEPPEEALVHIVEACKAFIGLY
;
A
#
# COMPACT_ATOMS: atom_id res chain seq x y z
N MET A 1 -14.13 -7.69 1.64
CA MET A 1 -13.62 -6.62 1.47
C MET A 1 -12.23 -6.43 1.03
N LEU A 2 -11.34 -6.13 1.90
CA LEU A 2 -9.97 -5.90 1.57
C LEU A 2 -9.29 -7.06 0.91
N VAL A 3 -9.64 -8.25 1.34
CA VAL A 3 -9.00 -9.46 0.90
C VAL A 3 -9.22 -9.72 -0.58
N SER A 4 -10.45 -9.57 -1.05
CA SER A 4 -10.74 -9.83 -2.45
C SER A 4 -10.13 -8.77 -3.34
N TRP A 5 -10.09 -7.53 -2.88
CA TRP A 5 -9.47 -6.44 -3.59
C TRP A 5 -8.04 -6.74 -4.00
N ALA A 6 -7.31 -7.38 -3.12
CA ALA A 6 -5.90 -7.60 -3.39
C ALA A 6 -5.61 -8.93 -4.05
N ARG A 7 -6.38 -9.92 -3.71
CA ARG A 7 -6.08 -11.28 -4.14
C ARG A 7 -6.26 -11.49 -5.63
N ASP A 8 -7.32 -10.89 -6.18
CA ASP A 8 -7.68 -11.16 -7.56
C ASP A 8 -6.63 -10.70 -8.55
N ASP A 9 -5.99 -9.57 -8.27
CA ASP A 9 -4.98 -9.06 -9.17
C ASP A 9 -3.61 -9.67 -8.95
N TRP A 10 -3.37 -10.24 -7.78
CA TRP A 10 -2.05 -10.70 -7.44
C TRP A 10 -1.91 -12.21 -7.48
N ALA A 11 -2.76 -12.91 -6.77
CA ALA A 11 -2.59 -14.34 -6.58
C ALA A 11 -2.86 -15.15 -7.83
N GLU A 12 -3.66 -14.61 -8.73
CA GLU A 12 -4.05 -15.33 -9.93
C GLU A 12 -3.18 -15.06 -11.13
N LYS A 13 -2.03 -14.44 -10.94
CA LYS A 13 -1.13 -14.14 -12.04
C LYS A 13 0.16 -14.88 -11.88
N PRO A 14 0.16 -16.18 -12.14
CA PRO A 14 1.40 -16.92 -12.02
C PRO A 14 2.39 -16.43 -13.06
N PHE A 15 3.61 -16.26 -12.64
CA PHE A 15 4.63 -15.70 -13.52
C PHE A 15 5.20 -16.73 -14.49
N LEU A 16 4.82 -18.00 -14.38
CA LEU A 16 5.50 -19.07 -15.07
C LEU A 16 4.68 -19.76 -16.14
N THR A 17 3.66 -19.11 -16.67
CA THR A 17 2.78 -19.74 -17.65
C THR A 17 3.25 -19.59 -19.09
N ASP A 18 4.09 -18.60 -19.38
CA ASP A 18 4.49 -18.28 -20.74
C ASP A 18 5.85 -17.59 -20.68
N GLU A 19 6.82 -18.08 -21.41
CA GLU A 19 8.17 -17.55 -21.33
C GLU A 19 8.25 -16.05 -21.66
N ARG A 20 7.60 -15.64 -22.75
CA ARG A 20 7.66 -14.24 -23.15
C ARG A 20 6.82 -13.37 -22.24
N GLY A 21 5.62 -13.81 -21.93
CA GLY A 21 4.76 -13.10 -21.00
C GLY A 21 5.37 -13.03 -19.63
N THR A 22 6.06 -14.09 -19.24
CA THR A 22 6.73 -14.16 -17.96
C THR A 22 7.83 -13.10 -17.85
N GLU A 23 8.65 -12.97 -18.89
CA GLU A 23 9.72 -11.96 -18.85
C GLU A 23 9.18 -10.56 -18.68
N LEU A 24 8.17 -10.20 -19.48
CA LEU A 24 7.57 -8.86 -19.38
C LEU A 24 6.94 -8.64 -18.02
N ARG A 25 6.27 -9.64 -17.49
CA ARG A 25 5.65 -9.52 -16.15
C ARG A 25 6.69 -9.38 -15.06
N LEU A 26 7.77 -10.14 -15.14
CA LEU A 26 8.84 -10.04 -14.16
C LEU A 26 9.47 -8.66 -14.18
N MET A 27 9.72 -8.10 -15.35
CA MET A 27 10.28 -6.75 -15.45
C MET A 27 9.36 -5.71 -14.83
N LYS A 28 8.07 -5.78 -15.12
CA LYS A 28 7.10 -4.87 -14.52
C LYS A 28 7.03 -5.05 -13.02
N ASN A 29 7.00 -6.29 -12.58
CA ASN A 29 6.92 -6.57 -11.14
C ASN A 29 8.18 -6.20 -10.41
N GLU A 30 9.34 -6.30 -11.03
CA GLU A 30 10.57 -5.85 -10.41
C GLU A 30 10.53 -4.34 -10.17
N ASN A 31 10.08 -3.57 -11.16
CA ASN A 31 9.97 -2.14 -11.01
C ASN A 31 8.96 -1.75 -9.94
N LEU A 32 7.81 -2.44 -9.91
CA LEU A 32 6.81 -2.20 -8.89
C LEU A 32 7.30 -2.68 -7.53
N LEU A 33 8.05 -3.77 -7.49
CA LEU A 33 8.62 -4.27 -6.24
C LEU A 33 9.62 -3.26 -5.67
N PHE A 34 10.39 -2.62 -6.50
CA PHE A 34 11.30 -1.56 -6.07
C PHE A 34 10.53 -0.41 -5.43
N THR A 35 9.48 0.04 -6.10
CA THR A 35 8.62 1.10 -5.57
C THR A 35 7.98 0.67 -4.26
N TRP A 36 7.45 -0.55 -4.22
CA TRP A 36 6.84 -1.10 -3.02
C TRP A 36 7.81 -1.17 -1.85
N ALA A 37 9.01 -1.69 -2.11
CA ALA A 37 10.02 -1.85 -1.06
C ALA A 37 10.48 -0.50 -0.51
N GLY A 38 10.61 0.50 -1.38
CA GLY A 38 10.97 1.85 -0.94
C GLY A 38 9.89 2.46 -0.06
N LEU A 39 8.64 2.26 -0.42
CA LEU A 39 7.53 2.76 0.38
C LEU A 39 7.44 2.03 1.72
N GLN A 40 7.64 0.71 1.72
CA GLN A 40 7.64 -0.05 2.96
C GLN A 40 8.78 0.42 3.89
N GLU A 41 9.96 0.60 3.34
CA GLU A 41 11.10 1.06 4.13
C GLU A 41 10.83 2.42 4.74
N LEU A 42 10.22 3.32 3.97
CA LEU A 42 9.86 4.65 4.45
C LEU A 42 8.85 4.59 5.60
N LEU A 43 7.84 3.75 5.47
CA LEU A 43 6.70 3.76 6.38
C LEU A 43 6.82 2.78 7.55
N ARG A 44 7.71 1.80 7.45
CA ARG A 44 7.85 0.79 8.50
C ARG A 44 8.10 1.38 9.89
N PRO A 45 9.00 2.37 10.06
CA PRO A 45 9.22 2.94 11.40
C PRO A 45 7.97 3.60 11.98
N GLU A 46 7.09 4.11 11.11
CA GLU A 46 5.90 4.84 11.56
C GLU A 46 4.85 3.93 12.18
N VAL A 47 4.90 2.64 11.90
CA VAL A 47 3.91 1.68 12.38
C VAL A 47 4.54 0.57 13.23
N SER A 48 5.75 0.80 13.75
CA SER A 48 6.47 -0.23 14.48
C SER A 48 5.75 -0.70 15.75
N GLU A 49 4.90 0.13 16.33
CA GLU A 49 4.14 -0.23 17.52
C GLU A 49 2.83 -0.95 17.20
N LEU A 50 2.49 -1.07 15.91
CA LEU A 50 1.27 -1.74 15.49
C LEU A 50 1.55 -3.20 15.13
N VAL A 51 0.51 -3.94 14.78
CA VAL A 51 0.61 -5.38 14.56
C VAL A 51 0.77 -5.68 13.07
N CYS A 52 1.94 -6.20 12.70
CA CYS A 52 2.17 -6.62 11.32
C CYS A 52 1.63 -8.04 11.15
N ILE A 53 0.63 -8.22 10.30
CA ILE A 53 0.02 -9.52 10.09
C ILE A 53 0.50 -10.20 8.82
N THR A 54 1.05 -9.45 7.88
CA THR A 54 1.60 -9.98 6.64
C THR A 54 2.80 -9.15 6.26
N ASP A 55 3.90 -9.79 5.98
CA ASP A 55 5.12 -9.12 5.54
C ASP A 55 5.84 -10.00 4.53
N GLU A 56 5.33 -9.98 3.31
CA GLU A 56 5.87 -10.73 2.19
C GLU A 56 6.22 -9.77 1.07
N PRO A 57 7.15 -10.12 0.19
CA PRO A 57 7.46 -9.23 -0.93
C PRO A 57 6.19 -8.87 -1.70
N GLY A 58 5.91 -7.58 -1.79
CA GLY A 58 4.74 -7.10 -2.51
C GLY A 58 3.44 -7.10 -1.72
N ASP A 59 3.45 -7.53 -0.46
CA ASP A 59 2.23 -7.60 0.35
C ASP A 59 2.56 -7.36 1.82
N TRP A 60 2.26 -6.17 2.29
CA TRP A 60 2.50 -5.76 3.67
C TRP A 60 1.22 -5.25 4.29
N ARG A 61 0.81 -5.85 5.40
CA ARG A 61 -0.45 -5.51 6.06
C ARG A 61 -0.22 -5.32 7.55
N VAL A 62 -0.75 -4.22 8.05
CA VAL A 62 -0.60 -3.80 9.44
C VAL A 62 -1.98 -3.52 10.02
N GLU A 63 -2.21 -4.01 11.23
CA GLU A 63 -3.46 -3.82 11.96
C GLU A 63 -3.23 -3.07 13.26
N THR A 64 -4.31 -2.50 13.79
CA THR A 64 -4.28 -1.93 15.13
C THR A 64 -4.24 -3.06 16.16
N PRO A 65 -3.86 -2.77 17.42
CA PRO A 65 -3.91 -3.79 18.47
C PRO A 65 -5.28 -4.43 18.66
N ALA A 66 -6.34 -3.71 18.29
CA ALA A 66 -7.69 -4.23 18.38
C ALA A 66 -8.10 -5.08 17.17
N GLY A 67 -7.19 -5.31 16.23
CA GLY A 67 -7.46 -6.13 15.06
C GLY A 67 -8.16 -5.43 13.92
N ARG A 68 -8.19 -4.10 13.93
CA ARG A 68 -8.74 -3.34 12.81
C ARG A 68 -7.66 -3.10 11.75
N PRO A 69 -7.99 -3.20 10.46
CA PRO A 69 -7.02 -2.86 9.44
C PRO A 69 -6.54 -1.41 9.60
N PHE A 70 -5.25 -1.20 9.43
CA PHE A 70 -4.67 0.13 9.49
C PHE A 70 -4.03 0.52 8.18
N LEU A 71 -3.06 -0.26 7.72
CA LEU A 71 -2.31 0.02 6.50
C LEU A 71 -2.14 -1.26 5.71
N THR A 72 -2.35 -1.18 4.40
CA THR A 72 -2.01 -2.26 3.48
C THR A 72 -1.24 -1.66 2.31
N LEU A 73 -0.09 -2.24 2.01
CA LEU A 73 0.75 -1.82 0.89
C LEU A 73 0.97 -3.02 0.00
N ARG A 74 0.38 -3.00 -1.20
CA ARG A 74 0.41 -4.15 -2.10
C ARG A 74 0.72 -3.77 -3.52
N ILE A 75 1.45 -4.66 -4.18
CA ILE A 75 1.63 -4.58 -5.62
C ILE A 75 0.36 -5.09 -6.29
N GLN A 76 -0.17 -4.31 -7.21
CA GLN A 76 -1.29 -4.71 -8.03
C GLN A 76 -0.84 -4.76 -9.50
N LYS A 77 -1.79 -4.88 -10.43
CA LYS A 77 -1.46 -5.12 -11.82
C LYS A 77 -0.48 -4.11 -12.41
N HIS A 78 -0.72 -2.84 -12.19
CA HIS A 78 0.04 -1.77 -12.83
C HIS A 78 0.54 -0.72 -11.84
N HIS A 79 0.35 -0.95 -10.55
CA HIS A 79 0.68 0.06 -9.55
C HIS A 79 0.87 -0.59 -8.17
N VAL A 80 1.42 0.18 -7.28
CA VAL A 80 1.47 -0.17 -5.85
C VAL A 80 0.32 0.58 -5.18
N GLY A 81 -0.51 -0.15 -4.46
CA GLY A 81 -1.63 0.43 -3.72
C GLY A 81 -1.27 0.60 -2.26
N LEU A 82 -1.49 1.80 -1.74
CA LEU A 82 -1.38 2.09 -0.32
C LEU A 82 -2.78 2.38 0.20
N TYR A 83 -3.27 1.51 1.06
CA TYR A 83 -4.59 1.60 1.64
C TYR A 83 -4.48 1.98 3.11
N LEU A 84 -5.18 3.05 3.49
CA LEU A 84 -5.20 3.53 4.87
C LEU A 84 -6.66 3.63 5.32
N LEU A 85 -7.12 2.67 6.11
CA LEU A 85 -8.52 2.63 6.52
C LEU A 85 -8.94 3.85 7.34
N PRO A 86 -8.11 4.39 8.25
CA PRO A 86 -8.53 5.61 8.96
C PRO A 86 -8.89 6.78 8.05
N MET A 87 -8.25 6.88 6.89
CA MET A 87 -8.53 7.97 5.94
C MET A 87 -9.94 7.86 5.36
N TYR A 88 -10.48 6.65 5.29
CA TYR A 88 -11.84 6.46 4.81
C TYR A 88 -12.85 7.18 5.72
N TYR A 89 -12.62 7.09 7.03
CA TYR A 89 -13.52 7.69 8.02
C TYR A 89 -13.15 9.13 8.34
N HIS A 90 -11.89 9.51 8.12
CA HIS A 90 -11.37 10.82 8.47
C HIS A 90 -10.57 11.40 7.29
N PRO A 91 -11.28 11.78 6.21
CA PRO A 91 -10.59 12.28 5.01
C PRO A 91 -9.81 13.57 5.21
N GLU A 92 -10.08 14.28 6.29
CA GLU A 92 -9.36 15.51 6.59
C GLU A 92 -7.88 15.31 6.86
N VAL A 93 -7.44 14.06 7.13
CA VAL A 93 -6.02 13.81 7.38
C VAL A 93 -5.18 13.85 6.11
N ARG A 94 -5.81 13.83 4.93
CA ARG A 94 -5.12 13.70 3.66
C ARG A 94 -4.44 15.01 3.27
N PRO A 95 -3.10 15.02 3.13
CA PRO A 95 -2.41 16.23 2.65
C PRO A 95 -2.68 16.44 1.17
N ALA A 96 -2.77 17.70 0.79
CA ALA A 96 -3.05 18.06 -0.61
C ALA A 96 -1.99 17.51 -1.56
N ALA A 97 -0.75 17.38 -1.10
CA ALA A 97 0.34 16.86 -1.92
C ALA A 97 0.11 15.44 -2.40
N LEU A 98 -0.77 14.68 -1.75
CA LEU A 98 -1.07 13.30 -2.13
C LEU A 98 -2.33 13.17 -2.97
N ASN A 99 -3.05 14.25 -3.22
CA ASN A 99 -4.32 14.18 -3.95
C ASN A 99 -4.17 13.59 -5.34
N ARG A 100 -3.05 13.85 -6.00
CA ARG A 100 -2.83 13.34 -7.37
C ARG A 100 -2.70 11.82 -7.43
N TYR A 101 -2.41 11.18 -6.31
CA TYR A 101 -2.27 9.72 -6.26
C TYR A 101 -3.53 9.04 -5.74
N LEU A 102 -4.52 9.82 -5.34
CA LEU A 102 -5.72 9.28 -4.72
C LEU A 102 -6.57 8.49 -5.69
N SER A 103 -7.02 7.32 -5.25
CA SER A 103 -7.96 6.48 -5.98
C SER A 103 -9.03 6.03 -5.00
N GLY A 104 -10.21 6.64 -5.07
CA GLY A 104 -11.24 6.37 -4.10
C GLY A 104 -11.03 7.13 -2.81
N LYS A 105 -11.54 6.60 -1.71
CA LYS A 105 -11.59 7.33 -0.43
C LYS A 105 -10.44 6.99 0.52
N SER A 106 -9.76 5.89 0.29
CA SER A 106 -8.79 5.39 1.26
C SER A 106 -7.55 4.79 0.61
N THR A 107 -7.38 4.95 -0.69
CA THR A 107 -6.29 4.31 -1.41
C THR A 107 -5.52 5.31 -2.24
N PHE A 108 -4.18 5.19 -2.19
CA PHE A 108 -3.30 5.88 -3.12
C PHE A 108 -2.69 4.86 -4.06
N ARG A 109 -2.45 5.26 -5.31
CA ARG A 109 -1.83 4.41 -6.32
C ARG A 109 -0.55 5.06 -6.82
N PHE A 110 0.53 4.30 -6.79
CA PHE A 110 1.84 4.76 -7.24
C PHE A 110 2.34 3.86 -8.35
N LYS A 111 2.66 4.46 -9.49
CA LYS A 111 3.27 3.72 -10.58
C LYS A 111 4.78 3.65 -10.36
N ALA A 112 5.44 2.76 -11.12
CA ALA A 112 6.86 2.51 -10.92
C ALA A 112 7.73 3.77 -11.10
N HIS A 113 7.30 4.71 -11.91
CA HIS A 113 8.07 5.92 -12.19
C HIS A 113 7.71 7.09 -11.28
N HIS A 114 6.74 6.90 -10.37
CA HIS A 114 6.34 7.97 -9.47
C HIS A 114 7.34 8.15 -8.34
N GLU A 115 7.57 9.40 -7.99
CA GLU A 115 8.37 9.75 -6.82
C GLU A 115 7.47 10.52 -5.85
N PRO A 116 6.68 9.80 -5.05
CA PRO A 116 5.73 10.46 -4.16
C PRO A 116 6.45 11.24 -3.06
N PRO A 117 5.83 12.32 -2.55
CA PRO A 117 6.43 13.13 -1.51
C PRO A 117 6.52 12.35 -0.20
N GLU A 118 7.74 12.04 0.21
CA GLU A 118 7.98 11.20 1.38
C GLU A 118 7.47 11.83 2.67
N GLU A 119 7.68 13.12 2.82
CA GLU A 119 7.21 13.82 4.02
C GLU A 119 5.70 13.76 4.16
N ALA A 120 4.98 13.89 3.04
CA ALA A 120 3.53 13.82 3.07
C ALA A 120 3.05 12.42 3.42
N LEU A 121 3.75 11.38 2.95
CA LEU A 121 3.40 10.00 3.26
C LEU A 121 3.61 9.71 4.75
N VAL A 122 4.75 10.12 5.30
CA VAL A 122 4.99 9.94 6.72
C VAL A 122 3.95 10.72 7.53
N HIS A 123 3.65 11.93 7.11
CA HIS A 123 2.67 12.77 7.81
C HIS A 123 1.29 12.12 7.85
N ILE A 124 0.82 11.58 6.72
CA ILE A 124 -0.53 11.00 6.72
C ILE A 124 -0.61 9.75 7.59
N VAL A 125 0.44 8.93 7.62
CA VAL A 125 0.45 7.76 8.47
C VAL A 125 0.42 8.17 9.94
N GLU A 126 1.19 9.17 10.32
CA GLU A 126 1.16 9.69 11.68
C GLU A 126 -0.22 10.24 12.04
N ALA A 127 -0.82 11.01 11.13
CA ALA A 127 -2.14 11.57 11.36
C ALA A 127 -3.17 10.45 11.51
N CYS A 128 -3.07 9.39 10.72
CA CYS A 128 -3.97 8.25 10.83
C CYS A 128 -3.82 7.54 12.17
N LYS A 129 -2.61 7.48 12.72
CA LYS A 129 -2.42 6.83 14.03
C LYS A 129 -3.21 7.52 15.14
N ALA A 130 -3.41 8.82 15.02
CA ALA A 130 -4.16 9.55 16.02
C ALA A 130 -5.63 9.14 16.09
N PHE A 131 -6.14 8.46 15.05
CA PHE A 131 -7.51 8.01 15.02
C PHE A 131 -7.69 6.53 15.39
N ILE A 132 -6.62 5.85 15.80
CA ILE A 132 -6.74 4.48 16.27
C ILE A 132 -7.67 4.45 17.47
N GLY A 133 -8.66 3.56 17.40
CA GLY A 133 -9.71 3.50 18.42
C GLY A 133 -10.92 4.35 18.10
N LEU A 134 -10.84 5.17 17.06
CA LEU A 134 -11.93 6.06 16.65
C LEU A 134 -12.57 5.67 15.33
N TYR A 135 -12.20 4.51 14.79
CA TYR A 135 -12.79 4.05 13.54
C TYR A 135 -13.10 2.56 13.56
#